data_008e62ee7cdc2301b7f1c258b330c82e
#
_entry.id   008e62ee7cdc2301b7f1c258b330c82e
#
_cell.length_a   1.000
_cell.length_b   1.000
_cell.length_c   1.000
_cell.angle_alpha   90.00
_cell.angle_beta   90.00
_cell.angle_gamma   90.00
#
_symmetry.space_group_name_H-M   'P 1'
#
loop_
_entity.id
_entity.type
_entity.pdbx_description
1 polymer ?
#
loop_
_entity_poly.entity_id
_entity_poly.type
_entity_poly.pdbx_seq_one_letter_code
_entity_poly.pdbx_strand_id
1 'polypeptide(L)'
;MAHVFHEVIEPYSTEQMFALVNDIAKYPEFVPDCIATGIISKQDNILTAFIEVEKLGFKKSFTTINNINEPNSIDMALLDGPFKHLKGRWQFTQLDNQNSKISFSLDFEFNNKLMGAVFSPIFKEVMTNMVKAFSQRARQIY
;
A
#
# COMPACT_ATOMS: atom_id res chain seq x y z
N MET A 1 10.38 6.80 -14.70
CA MET A 1 9.92 6.23 -13.41
C MET A 1 8.62 6.87 -13.00
N ALA A 2 7.67 6.07 -12.55
CA ALA A 2 6.36 6.57 -12.12
C ALA A 2 6.34 6.81 -10.62
N HIS A 3 5.52 7.73 -10.19
CA HIS A 3 5.43 8.12 -8.79
C HIS A 3 3.98 8.31 -8.38
N VAL A 4 3.62 7.81 -7.19
CA VAL A 4 2.32 8.03 -6.54
C VAL A 4 2.58 8.73 -5.21
N PHE A 5 1.85 9.79 -4.95
CA PHE A 5 1.86 10.44 -3.64
C PHE A 5 0.44 10.80 -3.25
N HIS A 6 0.06 10.46 -2.02
CA HIS A 6 -1.25 10.79 -1.48
C HIS A 6 -1.12 11.10 0.01
N GLU A 7 -1.78 12.16 0.44
CA GLU A 7 -1.74 12.58 1.84
C GLU A 7 -3.14 12.99 2.28
N VAL A 8 -3.54 12.55 3.46
CA VAL A 8 -4.88 12.79 3.99
C VAL A 8 -4.83 12.94 5.50
N ILE A 9 -5.73 13.78 6.03
CA ILE A 9 -5.93 13.93 7.48
C ILE A 9 -7.21 13.19 7.85
N GLU A 10 -7.12 12.31 8.83
CA GLU A 10 -8.23 11.48 9.29
C GLU A 10 -8.52 11.72 10.77
N PRO A 11 -9.81 11.67 11.19
CA PRO A 11 -10.20 11.87 12.59
C PRO A 11 -10.02 10.60 13.42
N TYR A 12 -8.86 9.96 13.26
CA TYR A 12 -8.49 8.71 13.96
C TYR A 12 -7.03 8.81 14.40
N SER A 13 -6.64 7.99 15.37
CA SER A 13 -5.26 7.97 15.86
C SER A 13 -4.30 7.30 14.86
N THR A 14 -3.00 7.55 15.04
CA THR A 14 -1.99 6.84 14.24
C THR A 14 -2.06 5.34 14.46
N GLU A 15 -2.32 4.89 15.70
CA GLU A 15 -2.44 3.46 16.02
C GLU A 15 -3.60 2.83 15.26
N GLN A 16 -4.75 3.50 15.17
CA GLN A 16 -5.92 3.01 14.45
C GLN A 16 -5.64 2.91 12.95
N MET A 17 -5.07 3.95 12.36
CA MET A 17 -4.78 3.96 10.93
C MET A 17 -3.65 3.00 10.58
N PHE A 18 -2.61 2.92 11.42
CA PHE A 18 -1.52 1.98 11.24
C PHE A 18 -2.02 0.53 11.25
N ALA A 19 -2.86 0.18 12.24
CA ALA A 19 -3.39 -1.17 12.36
C ALA A 19 -4.16 -1.58 11.10
N LEU A 20 -4.91 -0.64 10.52
CA LEU A 20 -5.70 -0.88 9.32
C LEU A 20 -4.81 -1.13 8.10
N VAL A 21 -3.79 -0.30 7.89
CA VAL A 21 -2.88 -0.41 6.76
C VAL A 21 -1.96 -1.63 6.90
N ASN A 22 -1.56 -1.97 8.12
CA ASN A 22 -0.66 -3.09 8.36
C ASN A 22 -1.34 -4.45 8.27
N ASP A 23 -2.66 -4.49 8.27
CA ASP A 23 -3.44 -5.74 8.21
C ASP A 23 -3.66 -6.18 6.76
N ILE A 24 -2.58 -6.57 6.10
CA ILE A 24 -2.54 -6.90 4.66
C ILE A 24 -3.49 -8.08 4.35
N ALA A 25 -3.63 -9.02 5.26
CA ALA A 25 -4.50 -10.19 5.06
C ALA A 25 -5.97 -9.79 4.81
N LYS A 26 -6.39 -8.62 5.27
CA LYS A 26 -7.75 -8.13 5.11
C LYS A 26 -7.99 -7.33 3.83
N TYR A 27 -6.95 -6.97 3.10
CA TYR A 27 -7.06 -6.11 1.91
C TYR A 27 -8.11 -6.60 0.90
N PRO A 28 -8.20 -7.89 0.56
CA PRO A 28 -9.20 -8.32 -0.43
C PRO A 28 -10.63 -8.05 -0.02
N GLU A 29 -10.90 -7.82 1.27
CA GLU A 29 -12.25 -7.56 1.76
C GLU A 29 -12.75 -6.16 1.43
N PHE A 30 -11.85 -5.18 1.24
CA PHE A 30 -12.27 -3.79 1.07
C PHE A 30 -11.43 -2.96 0.11
N VAL A 31 -10.23 -3.40 -0.28
CA VAL A 31 -9.39 -2.65 -1.22
C VAL A 31 -9.80 -2.99 -2.65
N PRO A 32 -10.23 -1.99 -3.45
CA PRO A 32 -10.63 -2.23 -4.84
C PRO A 32 -9.49 -2.83 -5.64
N ASP A 33 -9.83 -3.76 -6.54
CA ASP A 33 -8.90 -4.40 -7.46
C ASP A 33 -7.85 -5.29 -6.79
N CYS A 34 -7.86 -5.41 -5.48
CA CYS A 34 -7.00 -6.34 -4.74
C CYS A 34 -7.73 -7.69 -4.62
N ILE A 35 -7.27 -8.70 -5.34
CA ILE A 35 -7.97 -9.98 -5.42
C ILE A 35 -7.39 -11.04 -4.49
N ALA A 36 -6.14 -10.89 -4.07
CA ALA A 36 -5.51 -11.82 -3.15
C ALA A 36 -4.33 -11.16 -2.44
N THR A 37 -4.09 -11.59 -1.21
CA THR A 37 -2.91 -11.21 -0.44
C THR A 37 -2.47 -12.39 0.40
N GLY A 38 -1.21 -12.39 0.83
CA GLY A 38 -0.72 -13.39 1.75
C GLY A 38 0.53 -12.93 2.48
N ILE A 39 0.67 -13.38 3.72
CA ILE A 39 1.87 -13.16 4.52
C ILE A 39 2.80 -14.34 4.27
N ILE A 40 3.99 -14.05 3.74
CA ILE A 40 4.99 -15.08 3.45
C ILE A 40 5.82 -15.34 4.69
N SER A 41 6.27 -14.29 5.38
CA SER A 41 7.02 -14.43 6.62
C SER A 41 6.89 -13.16 7.45
N LYS A 42 7.03 -13.34 8.76
CA LYS A 42 7.10 -12.22 9.71
C LYS A 42 8.14 -12.56 10.74
N GLN A 43 9.16 -11.70 10.86
CA GLN A 43 10.23 -11.86 11.84
C GLN A 43 10.56 -10.49 12.41
N ASP A 44 10.31 -10.31 13.71
CA ASP A 44 10.46 -9.02 14.39
C ASP A 44 9.62 -7.94 13.70
N ASN A 45 10.25 -6.88 13.21
CA ASN A 45 9.58 -5.78 12.52
C ASN A 45 9.67 -5.89 10.98
N ILE A 46 10.06 -7.06 10.46
CA ILE A 46 10.16 -7.30 9.03
C ILE A 46 9.02 -8.24 8.60
N LEU A 47 8.19 -7.75 7.70
CA LEU A 47 7.07 -8.50 7.15
C LEU A 47 7.25 -8.66 5.65
N THR A 48 7.22 -9.90 5.16
CA THR A 48 7.24 -10.19 3.72
C THR A 48 5.86 -10.65 3.32
N ALA A 49 5.27 -9.98 2.35
CA ALA A 49 3.90 -10.24 1.93
C ALA A 49 3.73 -10.01 0.43
N PHE A 50 2.75 -10.68 -0.17
CA PHE A 50 2.39 -10.42 -1.56
C PHE A 50 0.99 -9.81 -1.66
N ILE A 51 0.80 -9.06 -2.74
CA ILE A 51 -0.48 -8.48 -3.13
C ILE A 51 -0.70 -8.80 -4.60
N GLU A 52 -1.88 -9.32 -4.93
CA GLU A 52 -2.28 -9.55 -6.32
C GLU A 52 -3.40 -8.58 -6.68
N VAL A 53 -3.24 -7.88 -7.79
CA VAL A 53 -4.20 -6.90 -8.29
C VAL A 53 -4.66 -7.26 -9.69
N GLU A 54 -5.90 -6.89 -10.02
CA GLU A 54 -6.46 -7.10 -11.35
C GLU A 54 -7.34 -5.92 -11.74
N LYS A 55 -6.99 -5.27 -12.86
CA LYS A 55 -7.77 -4.15 -13.41
C LYS A 55 -7.45 -3.97 -14.89
N LEU A 56 -8.50 -3.92 -15.73
CA LEU A 56 -8.38 -3.61 -17.16
C LEU A 56 -7.31 -4.43 -17.90
N GLY A 57 -7.29 -5.74 -17.65
CA GLY A 57 -6.33 -6.65 -18.27
C GLY A 57 -4.98 -6.73 -17.58
N PHE A 58 -4.73 -5.89 -16.58
CA PHE A 58 -3.55 -5.97 -15.74
C PHE A 58 -3.87 -6.91 -14.57
N LYS A 59 -3.24 -8.09 -14.57
CA LYS A 59 -3.36 -9.03 -13.46
C LYS A 59 -1.95 -9.45 -13.05
N LYS A 60 -1.46 -8.92 -11.95
CA LYS A 60 -0.10 -9.17 -11.49
C LYS A 60 -0.04 -9.28 -9.98
N SER A 61 0.87 -10.11 -9.53
CA SER A 61 1.23 -10.26 -8.13
C SER A 61 2.61 -9.65 -7.90
N PHE A 62 2.79 -9.00 -6.77
CA PHE A 62 4.11 -8.50 -6.37
C PHE A 62 4.31 -8.71 -4.87
N THR A 63 5.55 -8.98 -4.50
CA THR A 63 5.95 -9.27 -3.13
C THR A 63 6.88 -8.16 -2.65
N THR A 64 6.63 -7.67 -1.45
CA THR A 64 7.46 -6.65 -0.83
C THR A 64 7.97 -7.12 0.52
N ILE A 65 9.12 -6.57 0.90
CA ILE A 65 9.66 -6.66 2.26
C ILE A 65 9.31 -5.34 2.92
N ASN A 66 8.55 -5.42 4.01
CA ASN A 66 8.05 -4.25 4.73
C ASN A 66 8.79 -4.12 6.06
N ASN A 67 9.48 -2.99 6.24
CA ASN A 67 10.12 -2.66 7.50
C ASN A 67 9.15 -1.80 8.31
N ILE A 68 8.68 -2.36 9.44
CA ILE A 68 7.58 -1.79 10.21
C ILE A 68 8.14 -1.04 11.42
N ASN A 69 7.82 0.25 11.52
CA ASN A 69 8.12 1.09 12.66
C ASN A 69 6.81 1.56 13.27
N GLU A 70 6.19 0.70 14.07
CA GLU A 70 4.85 0.92 14.63
C GLU A 70 4.86 2.01 15.70
N PRO A 71 3.92 2.97 15.69
CA PRO A 71 2.85 3.18 14.70
C PRO A 71 3.16 4.29 13.69
N ASN A 72 4.43 4.51 13.39
CA ASN A 72 4.90 5.72 12.69
C ASN A 72 5.07 5.53 11.18
N SER A 73 5.60 4.38 10.76
CA SER A 73 5.88 4.20 9.33
C SER A 73 5.99 2.73 8.93
N ILE A 74 5.82 2.49 7.63
CA ILE A 74 6.08 1.20 6.99
C ILE A 74 6.87 1.52 5.72
N ASP A 75 8.09 1.03 5.62
CA ASP A 75 8.91 1.15 4.42
C ASP A 75 8.83 -0.16 3.63
N MET A 76 8.53 -0.05 2.34
CA MET A 76 8.36 -1.20 1.46
C MET A 76 9.41 -1.22 0.37
N ALA A 77 9.96 -2.39 0.11
CA ALA A 77 10.90 -2.61 -0.98
C ALA A 77 10.51 -3.87 -1.75
N LEU A 78 10.73 -3.85 -3.06
CA LEU A 78 10.41 -4.99 -3.92
C LEU A 78 11.27 -6.19 -3.58
N LEU A 79 10.64 -7.35 -3.43
CA LEU A 79 11.32 -8.64 -3.40
C LEU A 79 11.12 -9.40 -4.72
N ASP A 80 9.89 -9.40 -5.24
CA ASP A 80 9.56 -10.11 -6.47
C ASP A 80 8.35 -9.46 -7.14
N GLY A 81 8.34 -9.43 -8.48
CA GLY A 81 7.25 -8.86 -9.24
C GLY A 81 7.70 -8.34 -10.59
N PRO A 82 6.76 -7.81 -11.38
CA PRO A 82 7.04 -7.38 -12.76
C PRO A 82 7.70 -6.00 -12.85
N PHE A 83 8.46 -5.62 -11.83
CA PHE A 83 9.07 -4.30 -11.74
C PHE A 83 10.59 -4.38 -11.80
N LYS A 84 11.19 -3.39 -12.43
CA LYS A 84 12.62 -3.12 -12.32
C LYS A 84 12.92 -2.46 -10.98
N HIS A 85 11.97 -1.66 -10.49
CA HIS A 85 12.09 -0.92 -9.25
C HIS A 85 10.71 -0.70 -8.65
N LEU A 86 10.60 -0.89 -7.33
CA LEU A 86 9.41 -0.51 -6.58
C LEU A 86 9.83 -0.26 -5.13
N LYS A 87 9.57 0.96 -4.67
CA LYS A 87 9.89 1.37 -3.30
C LYS A 87 8.83 2.33 -2.80
N GLY A 88 8.31 2.09 -1.62
CA GLY A 88 7.25 2.89 -1.05
C GLY A 88 7.40 3.13 0.42
N ARG A 89 6.62 4.09 0.92
CA ARG A 89 6.58 4.41 2.34
C ARG A 89 5.20 4.90 2.75
N TRP A 90 4.67 4.28 3.81
CA TRP A 90 3.56 4.80 4.59
C TRP A 90 4.11 5.56 5.79
N GLN A 91 3.56 6.75 6.03
CA GLN A 91 3.94 7.53 7.21
C GLN A 91 2.70 8.02 7.93
N PHE A 92 2.68 7.84 9.24
CA PHE A 92 1.56 8.18 10.11
C PHE A 92 2.04 9.19 11.14
N THR A 93 1.42 10.37 11.17
CA THR A 93 1.83 11.46 12.07
C THR A 93 0.64 11.88 12.91
N GLN A 94 0.75 11.79 14.25
CA GLN A 94 -0.27 12.28 15.16
C GLN A 94 -0.25 13.81 15.18
N LEU A 95 -1.39 14.44 14.87
CA LEU A 95 -1.49 15.90 14.82
C LEU A 95 -1.98 16.48 16.14
N ASP A 96 -2.98 15.82 16.74
CA ASP A 96 -3.55 16.20 18.04
C ASP A 96 -4.15 14.94 18.69
N ASN A 97 -4.98 15.08 19.71
CA ASN A 97 -5.53 13.94 20.44
C ASN A 97 -6.46 13.06 19.58
N GLN A 98 -7.01 13.58 18.48
CA GLN A 98 -8.05 12.92 17.71
C GLN A 98 -7.73 12.73 16.23
N ASN A 99 -6.72 13.44 15.70
CA ASN A 99 -6.46 13.47 14.27
C ASN A 99 -5.05 13.00 13.95
N SER A 100 -4.91 12.30 12.83
CA SER A 100 -3.61 11.91 12.29
C SER A 100 -3.52 12.24 10.81
N LYS A 101 -2.30 12.40 10.34
CA LYS A 101 -2.00 12.59 8.91
C LYS A 101 -1.37 11.32 8.39
N ILE A 102 -1.92 10.80 7.29
CA ILE A 102 -1.42 9.60 6.64
C ILE A 102 -0.86 10.02 5.28
N SER A 103 0.38 9.67 5.00
CA SER A 103 0.97 9.88 3.70
C SER A 103 1.48 8.57 3.13
N PHE A 104 1.33 8.43 1.81
CA PHE A 104 1.80 7.28 1.05
C PHE A 104 2.58 7.80 -0.15
N SER A 105 3.81 7.32 -0.31
CA SER A 105 4.61 7.60 -1.49
C SER A 105 5.11 6.29 -2.07
N LEU A 106 5.12 6.20 -3.39
CA LEU A 106 5.55 5.00 -4.09
C LEU A 106 6.24 5.41 -5.39
N ASP A 107 7.47 4.91 -5.58
CA ASP A 107 8.18 5.02 -6.83
C ASP A 107 8.26 3.65 -7.46
N PHE A 108 7.95 3.54 -8.75
CA PHE A 108 7.99 2.26 -9.44
C PHE A 108 8.32 2.40 -10.91
N GLU A 109 8.85 1.32 -11.46
CA GLU A 109 9.11 1.19 -12.89
C GLU A 109 8.95 -0.29 -13.25
N PHE A 110 8.15 -0.56 -14.29
CA PHE A 110 8.02 -1.93 -14.77
C PHE A 110 9.31 -2.39 -15.45
N ASN A 111 9.55 -3.71 -15.42
CA ASN A 111 10.75 -4.29 -16.02
C ASN A 111 10.66 -4.44 -17.55
N ASN A 112 9.54 -4.06 -18.15
CA ASN A 112 9.28 -4.09 -19.58
C ASN A 112 8.72 -2.74 -19.99
N LYS A 113 9.37 -2.06 -20.95
CA LYS A 113 8.97 -0.72 -21.37
C LYS A 113 7.56 -0.66 -21.96
N LEU A 114 7.20 -1.67 -22.75
CA LEU A 114 5.88 -1.72 -23.37
C LEU A 114 4.80 -1.93 -22.31
N MET A 115 5.02 -2.84 -21.37
CA MET A 115 4.14 -3.05 -20.23
C MET A 115 3.99 -1.77 -19.41
N GLY A 116 5.10 -1.07 -19.16
CA GLY A 116 5.10 0.17 -18.39
C GLY A 116 4.29 1.26 -19.07
N ALA A 117 4.40 1.40 -20.39
CA ALA A 117 3.64 2.41 -21.14
C ALA A 117 2.13 2.17 -21.00
N VAL A 118 1.69 0.91 -21.01
CA VAL A 118 0.27 0.56 -20.95
C VAL A 118 -0.24 0.57 -19.52
N PHE A 119 0.48 -0.05 -18.57
CA PHE A 119 -0.04 -0.35 -17.25
C PHE A 119 0.41 0.60 -16.14
N SER A 120 1.39 1.47 -16.35
CA SER A 120 1.77 2.44 -15.30
C SER A 120 0.60 3.32 -14.87
N PRO A 121 -0.20 3.90 -15.78
CA PRO A 121 -1.37 4.69 -15.36
C PRO A 121 -2.40 3.85 -14.60
N ILE A 122 -2.60 2.60 -15.02
CA ILE A 122 -3.54 1.69 -14.37
C ILE A 122 -3.07 1.35 -12.95
N PHE A 123 -1.79 1.05 -12.80
CA PHE A 123 -1.23 0.72 -11.49
C PHE A 123 -1.25 1.93 -10.54
N LYS A 124 -0.99 3.14 -11.05
CA LYS A 124 -1.12 4.36 -10.26
C LYS A 124 -2.54 4.54 -9.74
N GLU A 125 -3.54 4.28 -10.57
CA GLU A 125 -4.93 4.38 -10.17
C GLU A 125 -5.27 3.34 -9.09
N VAL A 126 -4.79 2.10 -9.25
CA VAL A 126 -4.99 1.04 -8.26
C VAL A 126 -4.41 1.45 -6.90
N MET A 127 -3.19 1.98 -6.90
CA MET A 127 -2.55 2.42 -5.66
C MET A 127 -3.27 3.61 -5.02
N THR A 128 -3.70 4.58 -5.81
CA THR A 128 -4.45 5.73 -5.32
C THR A 128 -5.79 5.29 -4.71
N ASN A 129 -6.50 4.38 -5.37
CA ASN A 129 -7.77 3.86 -4.87
C ASN A 129 -7.58 3.02 -3.60
N MET A 130 -6.46 2.34 -3.47
CA MET A 130 -6.09 1.62 -2.25
C MET A 130 -6.04 2.58 -1.05
N VAL A 131 -5.32 3.68 -1.21
CA VAL A 131 -5.19 4.67 -0.13
C VAL A 131 -6.56 5.23 0.27
N LYS A 132 -7.40 5.55 -0.71
CA LYS A 132 -8.76 6.05 -0.46
C LYS A 132 -9.62 5.00 0.26
N ALA A 133 -9.42 3.72 -0.04
CA ALA A 133 -10.15 2.63 0.58
C ALA A 133 -9.88 2.53 2.08
N PHE A 134 -8.66 2.83 2.52
CA PHE A 134 -8.35 2.84 3.95
C PHE A 134 -9.13 3.92 4.70
N SER A 135 -9.27 5.10 4.12
CA SER A 135 -10.09 6.17 4.70
C SER A 135 -11.55 5.74 4.85
N GLN A 136 -12.11 5.11 3.82
CA GLN A 136 -13.49 4.61 3.86
C GLN A 136 -13.65 3.48 4.88
N ARG A 137 -12.70 2.56 4.93
CA ARG A 137 -12.74 1.44 5.87
C ARG A 137 -12.68 1.94 7.31
N ALA A 138 -11.86 2.94 7.58
CA ALA A 138 -11.78 3.53 8.92
C ALA A 138 -13.14 4.07 9.37
N ARG A 139 -13.89 4.71 8.48
CA ARG A 139 -15.22 5.20 8.78
C ARG A 139 -16.23 4.08 9.06
N GLN A 140 -15.99 2.89 8.53
CA GLN A 140 -16.89 1.75 8.72
C GLN A 140 -16.63 1.02 10.05
N ILE A 141 -15.38 0.94 10.49
CA ILE A 141 -15.00 0.09 11.63
C ILE A 141 -14.60 0.87 12.88
N TYR A 142 -14.37 2.17 12.78
CA TYR A 142 -14.01 3.00 13.95
C TYR A 142 -15.10 3.99 14.35
#